data_4078bdae60553f1f686925097ba0a715
#
_entry.id   4078bdae60553f1f686925097ba0a715
#
_cell.length_a   1.000
_cell.length_b   1.000
_cell.length_c   1.000
_cell.angle_alpha   90.00
_cell.angle_beta   90.00
_cell.angle_gamma   90.00
#
_symmetry.space_group_name_H-M   'P 1'
#
loop_
_entity.id
_entity.type
_entity.pdbx_description
1 polymer ?
#
loop_
_entity_poly.entity_id
_entity_poly.type
_entity_poly.pdbx_seq_one_letter_code
_entity_poly.pdbx_strand_id
1 'polypeptide(L)'
;MIDTGSTAPEEHAAGAGAPLPTAPAVVREQPGGPLMRAIVLEKFGGLDSLVYTEIPKPRPRDGEVVIAIKAFGINHAEMHMRRGEWAEAAEVSGIECVGIVDSCPTGEFAVGATVAALMGGLGRTINGSYAEYTRVRASNVALIDADLPWSQLAAIPETYATAWTCLFRNLELAAGQTIVIRGATSSFGQAAVKLAIRRGARVIATSRNRDNFAMLTALGAARTEIEAPDLAARIAETKQIDAVLDLVGNSTILDSLDMLRRGGRACLAGWLGGLAPIPDFNPLLRMPSGVHLTFFGSFVFGTPGFPLSDVPLSDIAEQVKNGELDAAPARVFSFDDIREAHRVMEAAEAGGKMVAVLD
;
A
#
# COMPACT_ATOMS: atom_id res chain seq x y z
N MET A 1 -18.62 19.29 54.92
CA MET A 1 -19.59 18.45 54.16
C MET A 1 -19.33 18.73 52.71
N ILE A 2 -18.60 17.86 52.03
CA ILE A 2 -18.34 17.93 50.60
C ILE A 2 -19.13 16.76 50.01
N ASP A 3 -20.10 17.11 49.20
CA ASP A 3 -20.99 16.17 48.50
C ASP A 3 -20.23 15.50 47.38
N THR A 4 -20.00 14.20 47.49
CA THR A 4 -19.38 13.38 46.43
C THR A 4 -20.47 12.77 45.59
N GLY A 5 -20.92 13.50 44.58
CA GLY A 5 -21.79 12.97 43.52
C GLY A 5 -21.05 11.91 42.73
N SER A 6 -21.36 10.64 42.98
CA SER A 6 -20.93 9.49 42.23
C SER A 6 -21.68 9.46 40.91
N THR A 7 -21.04 9.87 39.81
CA THR A 7 -21.48 9.53 38.47
C THR A 7 -20.87 8.18 38.10
N ALA A 8 -21.72 7.17 37.92
CA ALA A 8 -21.32 5.88 37.32
C ALA A 8 -20.68 6.10 35.95
N PRO A 9 -19.64 5.36 35.59
CA PRO A 9 -19.09 5.45 34.25
C PRO A 9 -20.14 4.91 33.23
N GLU A 10 -20.47 5.74 32.23
CA GLU A 10 -21.20 5.27 31.07
C GLU A 10 -20.41 4.13 30.44
N GLU A 11 -21.01 2.97 30.33
CA GLU A 11 -20.51 1.85 29.52
C GLU A 11 -20.40 2.35 28.07
N HIS A 12 -19.18 2.63 27.65
CA HIS A 12 -18.88 2.69 26.22
C HIS A 12 -19.10 1.29 25.66
N ALA A 13 -20.29 1.07 25.15
CA ALA A 13 -20.57 -0.06 24.26
C ALA A 13 -19.50 -0.06 23.18
N ALA A 14 -18.70 -1.11 23.14
CA ALA A 14 -17.79 -1.39 22.04
C ALA A 14 -18.63 -1.29 20.76
N GLY A 15 -18.41 -0.23 19.97
CA GLY A 15 -19.16 0.01 18.76
C GLY A 15 -19.01 -1.20 17.87
N ALA A 16 -20.11 -1.95 17.67
CA ALA A 16 -20.20 -2.90 16.57
C ALA A 16 -19.83 -2.14 15.30
N GLY A 17 -18.75 -2.54 14.64
CA GLY A 17 -18.31 -1.90 13.40
C GLY A 17 -19.50 -1.78 12.45
N ALA A 18 -19.61 -0.66 11.73
CA ALA A 18 -20.67 -0.47 10.77
C ALA A 18 -20.71 -1.70 9.83
N PRO A 19 -21.89 -2.18 9.46
CA PRO A 19 -22.01 -3.32 8.55
C PRO A 19 -21.26 -3.02 7.25
N LEU A 20 -20.54 -4.00 6.72
CA LEU A 20 -19.88 -3.88 5.43
C LEU A 20 -20.92 -3.60 4.34
N PRO A 21 -20.56 -2.82 3.31
CA PRO A 21 -21.46 -2.52 2.21
C PRO A 21 -21.88 -3.81 1.47
N THR A 22 -23.09 -3.84 0.95
CA THR A 22 -23.61 -4.98 0.19
C THR A 22 -23.26 -4.91 -1.30
N ALA A 23 -22.86 -3.74 -1.78
CA ALA A 23 -22.45 -3.49 -3.17
C ALA A 23 -21.44 -2.34 -3.22
N PRO A 24 -20.64 -2.24 -4.31
CA PRO A 24 -19.76 -1.10 -4.54
C PRO A 24 -20.53 0.22 -4.62
N ALA A 25 -19.86 1.30 -4.23
CA ALA A 25 -20.42 2.65 -4.37
C ALA A 25 -20.44 3.07 -5.85
N VAL A 26 -21.62 3.43 -6.35
CA VAL A 26 -21.76 3.97 -7.71
C VAL A 26 -21.33 5.44 -7.72
N VAL A 27 -20.25 5.73 -8.43
CA VAL A 27 -19.72 7.09 -8.60
C VAL A 27 -20.37 7.71 -9.85
N ARG A 28 -21.41 8.51 -9.65
CA ARG A 28 -22.14 9.14 -10.76
C ARG A 28 -21.34 10.30 -11.34
N GLU A 29 -20.86 10.13 -12.58
CA GLU A 29 -20.37 11.21 -13.41
C GLU A 29 -21.55 11.89 -14.15
N GLN A 30 -21.34 13.15 -14.61
CA GLN A 30 -22.39 13.85 -15.34
C GLN A 30 -22.61 13.20 -16.71
N PRO A 31 -23.83 12.88 -17.12
CA PRO A 31 -24.13 12.33 -18.43
C PRO A 31 -23.79 13.33 -19.55
N GLY A 32 -23.44 12.80 -20.74
CA GLY A 32 -23.24 13.61 -21.95
C GLY A 32 -21.79 13.99 -22.27
N GLY A 33 -20.79 13.37 -21.61
CA GLY A 33 -19.37 13.43 -22.01
C GLY A 33 -18.96 12.27 -22.93
N PRO A 34 -17.69 12.26 -23.43
CA PRO A 34 -17.14 11.12 -24.12
C PRO A 34 -17.10 9.90 -23.20
N LEU A 35 -17.28 8.71 -23.80
CA LEU A 35 -17.16 7.44 -23.07
C LEU A 35 -15.68 7.03 -23.02
N MET A 36 -15.36 6.20 -22.03
CA MET A 36 -14.05 5.57 -21.83
C MET A 36 -14.22 4.10 -21.43
N ARG A 37 -13.27 3.27 -21.77
CA ARG A 37 -13.23 1.87 -21.30
C ARG A 37 -12.92 1.83 -19.80
N ALA A 38 -13.64 0.96 -19.10
CA ALA A 38 -13.43 0.72 -17.67
C ALA A 38 -13.76 -0.74 -17.31
N ILE A 39 -13.23 -1.18 -16.19
CA ILE A 39 -13.57 -2.46 -15.57
C ILE A 39 -14.38 -2.15 -14.32
N VAL A 40 -15.69 -2.42 -14.41
CA VAL A 40 -16.66 -2.08 -13.36
C VAL A 40 -16.92 -3.30 -12.47
N LEU A 41 -16.94 -3.06 -11.19
CA LEU A 41 -17.36 -4.02 -10.18
C LEU A 41 -18.87 -3.85 -9.94
N GLU A 42 -19.68 -4.59 -10.70
CA GLU A 42 -21.15 -4.48 -10.59
C GLU A 42 -21.69 -5.00 -9.25
N LYS A 43 -21.02 -5.99 -8.68
CA LYS A 43 -21.35 -6.62 -7.41
C LYS A 43 -20.09 -7.19 -6.77
N PHE A 44 -20.10 -7.37 -5.46
CA PHE A 44 -19.03 -8.10 -4.80
C PHE A 44 -19.05 -9.59 -5.16
N GLY A 45 -17.86 -10.19 -5.28
CA GLY A 45 -17.78 -11.63 -5.57
C GLY A 45 -16.49 -12.11 -6.20
N GLY A 46 -16.60 -13.10 -7.08
CA GLY A 46 -15.53 -13.74 -7.80
C GLY A 46 -14.97 -12.89 -8.94
N LEU A 47 -14.09 -13.48 -9.74
CA LEU A 47 -13.43 -12.79 -10.88
C LEU A 47 -14.43 -12.27 -11.92
N ASP A 48 -15.56 -12.95 -12.09
CA ASP A 48 -16.62 -12.55 -13.05
C ASP A 48 -17.34 -11.26 -12.64
N SER A 49 -17.17 -10.79 -11.41
CA SER A 49 -17.71 -9.52 -10.95
C SER A 49 -17.00 -8.30 -11.58
N LEU A 50 -15.82 -8.49 -12.16
CA LEU A 50 -15.09 -7.47 -12.90
C LEU A 50 -15.61 -7.44 -14.35
N VAL A 51 -16.40 -6.45 -14.72
CA VAL A 51 -17.10 -6.34 -16.02
C VAL A 51 -16.46 -5.25 -16.86
N TYR A 52 -16.01 -5.61 -18.06
CA TYR A 52 -15.48 -4.66 -19.03
C TYR A 52 -16.64 -3.92 -19.70
N THR A 53 -16.64 -2.60 -19.62
CA THR A 53 -17.71 -1.75 -20.16
C THR A 53 -17.21 -0.36 -20.51
N GLU A 54 -18.10 0.48 -21.02
CA GLU A 54 -17.85 1.90 -21.24
C GLU A 54 -18.62 2.73 -20.23
N ILE A 55 -17.95 3.71 -19.63
CA ILE A 55 -18.53 4.67 -18.70
C ILE A 55 -18.17 6.09 -19.12
N PRO A 56 -18.87 7.13 -18.64
CA PRO A 56 -18.50 8.51 -18.92
C PRO A 56 -17.09 8.84 -18.43
N LYS A 57 -16.28 9.49 -19.30
CA LYS A 57 -14.97 10.05 -18.92
C LYS A 57 -15.19 11.09 -17.81
N PRO A 58 -14.41 11.06 -16.71
CA PRO A 58 -14.56 12.01 -15.62
C PRO A 58 -14.17 13.43 -16.05
N ARG A 59 -14.86 14.42 -15.48
CA ARG A 59 -14.52 15.84 -15.63
C ARG A 59 -13.86 16.34 -14.35
N PRO A 60 -12.80 17.14 -14.43
CA PRO A 60 -12.14 17.65 -13.25
C PRO A 60 -13.01 18.65 -12.51
N ARG A 61 -12.83 18.74 -11.20
CA ARG A 61 -13.30 19.82 -10.35
C ARG A 61 -12.09 20.62 -9.86
N ASP A 62 -12.34 21.76 -9.24
CA ASP A 62 -11.27 22.55 -8.64
C ASP A 62 -10.45 21.71 -7.65
N GLY A 63 -9.12 21.76 -7.76
CA GLY A 63 -8.20 20.96 -6.98
C GLY A 63 -8.09 19.49 -7.36
N GLU A 64 -8.68 19.09 -8.51
CA GLU A 64 -8.60 17.74 -9.06
C GLU A 64 -7.84 17.71 -10.39
N VAL A 65 -7.27 16.55 -10.70
CA VAL A 65 -6.54 16.26 -11.94
C VAL A 65 -7.23 15.09 -12.63
N VAL A 66 -7.48 15.20 -13.92
CA VAL A 66 -7.84 14.05 -14.75
C VAL A 66 -6.58 13.52 -15.41
N ILE A 67 -6.35 12.23 -15.26
CA ILE A 67 -5.17 11.51 -15.78
C ILE A 67 -5.63 10.54 -16.86
N ALA A 68 -5.04 10.64 -18.06
CA ALA A 68 -5.08 9.59 -19.06
C ALA A 68 -4.11 8.48 -18.64
N ILE A 69 -4.66 7.38 -18.17
CA ILE A 69 -3.90 6.27 -17.57
C ILE A 69 -3.13 5.54 -18.66
N LYS A 70 -1.88 5.21 -18.40
CA LYS A 70 -1.00 4.41 -19.25
C LYS A 70 -0.70 3.04 -18.66
N ALA A 71 -0.61 3.00 -17.33
CA ALA A 71 -0.46 1.75 -16.60
C ALA A 71 -0.85 1.94 -15.13
N PHE A 72 -1.10 0.85 -14.43
CA PHE A 72 -1.40 0.87 -13.01
C PHE A 72 -0.86 -0.38 -12.31
N GLY A 73 -0.56 -0.23 -11.02
CA GLY A 73 -0.21 -1.35 -10.16
C GLY A 73 -1.43 -2.13 -9.72
N ILE A 74 -1.25 -3.41 -9.45
CA ILE A 74 -2.29 -4.31 -8.93
C ILE A 74 -1.91 -4.68 -7.50
N ASN A 75 -2.84 -4.53 -6.55
CA ASN A 75 -2.59 -4.68 -5.12
C ASN A 75 -3.63 -5.60 -4.48
N HIS A 76 -3.32 -6.17 -3.32
CA HIS A 76 -4.27 -6.97 -2.55
C HIS A 76 -5.53 -6.17 -2.15
N ALA A 77 -5.40 -4.84 -2.09
CA ALA A 77 -6.51 -3.94 -1.82
C ALA A 77 -7.69 -4.17 -2.78
N GLU A 78 -7.42 -4.26 -4.08
CA GLU A 78 -8.45 -4.47 -5.10
C GLU A 78 -9.13 -5.83 -4.98
N MET A 79 -8.40 -6.85 -4.52
CA MET A 79 -8.98 -8.16 -4.21
C MET A 79 -9.95 -8.08 -3.03
N HIS A 80 -9.56 -7.40 -1.95
CA HIS A 80 -10.42 -7.21 -0.77
C HIS A 80 -11.65 -6.37 -1.11
N MET A 81 -11.50 -5.30 -1.90
CA MET A 81 -12.61 -4.48 -2.39
C MET A 81 -13.56 -5.29 -3.27
N ARG A 82 -13.03 -6.05 -4.23
CA ARG A 82 -13.84 -6.91 -5.10
C ARG A 82 -14.67 -7.94 -4.32
N ARG A 83 -14.12 -8.49 -3.23
CA ARG A 83 -14.80 -9.45 -2.37
C ARG A 83 -15.79 -8.82 -1.37
N GLY A 84 -15.83 -7.49 -1.27
CA GLY A 84 -16.64 -6.78 -0.28
C GLY A 84 -16.14 -6.93 1.15
N GLU A 85 -14.85 -7.19 1.33
CA GLU A 85 -14.22 -7.38 2.63
C GLU A 85 -13.82 -6.04 3.29
N TRP A 86 -13.90 -4.94 2.54
CA TRP A 86 -13.60 -3.59 3.02
C TRP A 86 -14.85 -2.70 3.02
N ALA A 87 -14.89 -1.75 3.98
CA ALA A 87 -16.02 -0.87 4.17
C ALA A 87 -16.25 0.12 3.00
N GLU A 88 -15.22 0.37 2.18
CA GLU A 88 -15.30 1.28 1.05
C GLU A 88 -14.78 0.58 -0.21
N ALA A 89 -15.59 0.55 -1.25
CA ALA A 89 -15.24 0.11 -2.59
C ALA A 89 -16.08 0.90 -3.61
N ALA A 90 -15.41 1.54 -4.57
CA ALA A 90 -16.04 2.17 -5.71
C ALA A 90 -16.33 1.13 -6.81
N GLU A 91 -17.22 1.49 -7.74
CA GLU A 91 -17.53 0.62 -8.89
C GLU A 91 -16.33 0.39 -9.81
N VAL A 92 -15.39 1.33 -9.90
CA VAL A 92 -14.11 1.13 -10.61
C VAL A 92 -12.99 1.05 -9.59
N SER A 93 -12.38 -0.12 -9.49
CA SER A 93 -11.26 -0.40 -8.59
C SER A 93 -9.95 0.27 -9.04
N GLY A 94 -8.87 0.06 -8.27
CA GLY A 94 -7.52 0.55 -8.56
C GLY A 94 -7.15 1.76 -7.71
N ILE A 95 -6.11 1.59 -6.89
CA ILE A 95 -5.69 2.59 -5.89
C ILE A 95 -4.49 3.43 -6.33
N GLU A 96 -3.91 3.15 -7.49
CA GLU A 96 -2.77 3.85 -8.05
C GLU A 96 -2.75 3.80 -9.57
N CYS A 97 -2.12 4.77 -10.20
CA CYS A 97 -1.81 4.74 -11.64
C CYS A 97 -0.61 5.61 -11.98
N VAL A 98 -0.13 5.43 -13.20
CA VAL A 98 0.77 6.34 -13.90
C VAL A 98 0.17 6.69 -15.25
N GLY A 99 0.42 7.91 -15.70
CA GLY A 99 -0.15 8.37 -16.96
C GLY A 99 0.21 9.81 -17.26
N ILE A 100 -0.60 10.41 -18.12
CA ILE A 100 -0.42 11.77 -18.63
C ILE A 100 -1.55 12.65 -18.10
N VAL A 101 -1.23 13.84 -17.64
CA VAL A 101 -2.23 14.85 -17.25
C VAL A 101 -3.08 15.20 -18.47
N ASP A 102 -4.37 14.84 -18.44
CA ASP A 102 -5.35 15.20 -19.46
C ASP A 102 -5.95 16.59 -19.18
N SER A 103 -6.24 16.89 -17.92
CA SER A 103 -6.70 18.21 -17.49
C SER A 103 -6.43 18.46 -16.01
N CYS A 104 -6.08 19.73 -15.70
CA CYS A 104 -5.86 20.24 -14.33
C CYS A 104 -6.29 21.72 -14.31
N PRO A 105 -7.57 22.05 -13.98
CA PRO A 105 -8.08 23.42 -14.09
C PRO A 105 -7.34 24.44 -13.25
N THR A 106 -6.83 24.05 -12.09
CA THR A 106 -6.10 24.93 -11.15
C THR A 106 -4.62 25.07 -11.51
N GLY A 107 -4.12 24.28 -12.48
CA GLY A 107 -2.80 24.49 -13.10
C GLY A 107 -1.61 23.99 -12.29
N GLU A 108 -1.83 23.19 -11.23
CA GLU A 108 -0.73 22.60 -10.45
C GLU A 108 0.13 21.65 -11.30
N PHE A 109 -0.49 21.00 -12.28
CA PHE A 109 0.18 20.09 -13.22
C PHE A 109 -0.09 20.53 -14.66
N ALA A 110 0.96 20.64 -15.46
CA ALA A 110 0.83 20.95 -16.88
C ALA A 110 0.14 19.81 -17.64
N VAL A 111 -0.79 20.12 -18.53
CA VAL A 111 -1.36 19.14 -19.46
C VAL A 111 -0.25 18.50 -20.28
N GLY A 112 -0.26 17.20 -20.41
CA GLY A 112 0.80 16.43 -21.07
C GLY A 112 1.95 16.01 -20.14
N ALA A 113 1.99 16.45 -18.89
CA ALA A 113 3.02 16.02 -17.94
C ALA A 113 2.82 14.54 -17.53
N THR A 114 3.93 13.83 -17.34
CA THR A 114 3.94 12.48 -16.77
C THR A 114 3.74 12.54 -15.26
N VAL A 115 2.77 11.79 -14.77
CA VAL A 115 2.42 11.78 -13.34
C VAL A 115 2.19 10.37 -12.82
N ALA A 116 2.40 10.23 -11.52
CA ALA A 116 1.90 9.12 -10.73
C ALA A 116 0.78 9.62 -9.81
N ALA A 117 -0.23 8.81 -9.59
CA ALA A 117 -1.28 9.09 -8.61
C ALA A 117 -1.53 7.87 -7.74
N LEU A 118 -1.76 8.09 -6.45
CA LEU A 118 -2.12 7.01 -5.54
C LEU A 118 -3.02 7.50 -4.40
N MET A 119 -3.87 6.60 -3.95
CA MET A 119 -4.80 6.83 -2.84
C MET A 119 -5.74 8.03 -3.05
N GLY A 120 -6.02 8.85 -2.07
CA GLY A 120 -6.96 9.97 -2.19
C GLY A 120 -8.41 9.57 -2.45
N GLY A 121 -8.75 8.33 -2.15
CA GLY A 121 -10.07 7.75 -2.39
C GLY A 121 -10.18 6.90 -3.66
N LEU A 122 -9.12 6.81 -4.49
CA LEU A 122 -9.09 5.97 -5.70
C LEU A 122 -9.52 4.54 -5.39
N GLY A 123 -10.46 4.01 -6.16
CA GLY A 123 -11.01 2.66 -6.02
C GLY A 123 -11.89 2.46 -4.79
N ARG A 124 -12.04 3.48 -3.93
CA ARG A 124 -12.78 3.41 -2.65
C ARG A 124 -13.98 4.34 -2.63
N THR A 125 -13.77 5.63 -2.69
CA THR A 125 -14.81 6.68 -2.65
C THR A 125 -14.93 7.43 -3.95
N ILE A 126 -13.96 7.27 -4.85
CA ILE A 126 -13.96 7.74 -6.23
C ILE A 126 -13.54 6.60 -7.15
N ASN A 127 -13.95 6.65 -8.41
CA ASN A 127 -13.54 5.67 -9.40
C ASN A 127 -12.02 5.65 -9.55
N GLY A 128 -11.45 4.44 -9.49
CA GLY A 128 -10.02 4.19 -9.48
C GLY A 128 -9.40 4.07 -10.87
N SER A 129 -8.31 3.31 -10.92
CA SER A 129 -7.44 3.23 -12.10
C SER A 129 -7.76 2.08 -13.06
N TYR A 130 -8.75 1.24 -12.78
CA TYR A 130 -9.15 0.18 -13.73
C TYR A 130 -9.99 0.76 -14.88
N ALA A 131 -9.48 1.82 -15.51
CA ALA A 131 -10.12 2.58 -16.58
C ALA A 131 -9.08 3.32 -17.43
N GLU A 132 -9.49 3.88 -18.56
CA GLU A 132 -8.60 4.71 -19.40
C GLU A 132 -8.30 6.08 -18.78
N TYR A 133 -9.20 6.60 -17.95
CA TYR A 133 -9.01 7.86 -17.24
C TYR A 133 -9.50 7.73 -15.81
N THR A 134 -8.82 8.45 -14.92
CA THR A 134 -9.29 8.65 -13.54
C THR A 134 -9.23 10.11 -13.17
N ARG A 135 -9.96 10.48 -12.12
CA ARG A 135 -9.94 11.81 -11.51
C ARG A 135 -9.53 11.69 -10.06
N VAL A 136 -8.53 12.45 -9.67
CA VAL A 136 -7.95 12.39 -8.32
C VAL A 136 -7.62 13.80 -7.83
N ARG A 137 -7.56 13.99 -6.52
CA ARG A 137 -7.13 15.25 -5.92
C ARG A 137 -5.67 15.54 -6.29
N ALA A 138 -5.34 16.80 -6.57
CA ALA A 138 -3.98 17.23 -6.87
C ALA A 138 -2.97 16.85 -5.76
N SER A 139 -3.40 16.86 -4.49
CA SER A 139 -2.59 16.41 -3.33
C SER A 139 -2.16 14.94 -3.35
N ASN A 140 -2.77 14.14 -4.22
CA ASN A 140 -2.50 12.71 -4.41
C ASN A 140 -1.83 12.40 -5.75
N VAL A 141 -1.30 13.44 -6.41
CA VAL A 141 -0.58 13.35 -7.67
C VAL A 141 0.86 13.81 -7.45
N ALA A 142 1.82 13.08 -8.03
CA ALA A 142 3.22 13.44 -8.06
C ALA A 142 3.71 13.55 -9.51
N LEU A 143 4.45 14.63 -9.83
CA LEU A 143 5.15 14.75 -11.09
C LEU A 143 6.26 13.70 -11.16
N ILE A 144 6.44 13.08 -12.32
CA ILE A 144 7.53 12.14 -12.57
C ILE A 144 8.36 12.67 -13.73
N ASP A 145 9.61 12.98 -13.42
CA ASP A 145 10.59 13.46 -14.40
C ASP A 145 11.63 12.35 -14.71
N ALA A 146 11.10 11.21 -15.14
CA ALA A 146 11.90 10.06 -15.51
C ALA A 146 11.29 9.37 -16.73
N ASP A 147 12.10 9.18 -17.76
CA ASP A 147 11.70 8.44 -18.97
C ASP A 147 11.90 6.93 -18.71
N LEU A 148 10.82 6.26 -18.35
CA LEU A 148 10.74 4.82 -18.09
C LEU A 148 9.57 4.20 -18.87
N PRO A 149 9.68 2.92 -19.26
CA PRO A 149 8.53 2.18 -19.75
C PRO A 149 7.37 2.24 -18.74
N TRP A 150 6.14 2.42 -19.23
CA TRP A 150 4.96 2.55 -18.37
C TRP A 150 4.79 1.38 -17.40
N SER A 151 5.15 0.16 -17.83
CA SER A 151 5.11 -1.03 -16.96
C SER A 151 6.09 -0.94 -15.80
N GLN A 152 7.28 -0.37 -15.98
CA GLN A 152 8.24 -0.16 -14.89
C GLN A 152 7.77 0.97 -13.99
N LEU A 153 7.30 2.07 -14.57
CA LEU A 153 6.83 3.22 -13.82
C LEU A 153 5.62 2.86 -12.92
N ALA A 154 4.69 2.03 -13.42
CA ALA A 154 3.52 1.57 -12.67
C ALA A 154 3.85 0.66 -11.46
N ALA A 155 5.05 0.11 -11.39
CA ALA A 155 5.48 -0.69 -10.24
C ALA A 155 5.92 0.15 -9.03
N ILE A 156 6.04 1.48 -9.18
CA ILE A 156 6.66 2.36 -8.20
C ILE A 156 5.63 2.97 -7.23
N PRO A 157 4.51 3.60 -7.65
CA PRO A 157 3.83 4.60 -6.83
C PRO A 157 3.43 4.11 -5.45
N GLU A 158 2.45 3.24 -5.32
CA GLU A 158 1.94 2.78 -4.02
C GLU A 158 2.99 1.98 -3.25
N THR A 159 3.67 1.07 -3.92
CA THR A 159 4.64 0.16 -3.32
C THR A 159 5.81 0.90 -2.68
N TYR A 160 6.42 1.83 -3.42
CA TYR A 160 7.58 2.56 -2.91
C TYR A 160 7.19 3.74 -2.02
N ALA A 161 6.05 4.41 -2.26
CA ALA A 161 5.58 5.45 -1.36
C ALA A 161 5.30 4.89 0.04
N THR A 162 4.64 3.74 0.11
CA THR A 162 4.32 3.09 1.37
C THR A 162 5.60 2.57 2.07
N ALA A 163 6.49 1.93 1.33
CA ALA A 163 7.77 1.46 1.88
C ALA A 163 8.64 2.63 2.39
N TRP A 164 8.78 3.69 1.61
CA TRP A 164 9.54 4.88 1.99
C TRP A 164 8.99 5.52 3.27
N THR A 165 7.68 5.71 3.33
CA THR A 165 7.03 6.34 4.49
C THR A 165 7.19 5.48 5.75
N CYS A 166 6.97 4.17 5.64
CA CYS A 166 7.17 3.27 6.77
C CYS A 166 8.62 3.30 7.28
N LEU A 167 9.59 3.22 6.38
CA LEU A 167 11.01 3.14 6.75
C LEU A 167 11.54 4.46 7.30
N PHE A 168 11.29 5.58 6.59
CA PHE A 168 12.01 6.81 6.87
C PHE A 168 11.24 7.82 7.70
N ARG A 169 9.92 7.68 7.74
CA ARG A 169 9.08 8.56 8.53
C ARG A 169 8.56 7.89 9.81
N ASN A 170 8.02 6.68 9.72
CA ASN A 170 7.47 5.99 10.89
C ASN A 170 8.55 5.31 11.73
N LEU A 171 9.48 4.61 11.07
CA LEU A 171 10.58 3.91 11.74
C LEU A 171 11.81 4.79 11.97
N GLU A 172 11.93 5.92 11.28
CA GLU A 172 13.12 6.81 11.32
C GLU A 172 14.43 6.04 11.08
N LEU A 173 14.37 5.09 10.13
CA LEU A 173 15.49 4.18 9.85
C LEU A 173 16.73 4.94 9.36
N ALA A 174 17.85 4.73 10.05
CA ALA A 174 19.13 5.32 9.75
C ALA A 174 20.18 4.28 9.29
N ALA A 175 21.25 4.77 8.64
CA ALA A 175 22.38 3.93 8.26
C ALA A 175 23.01 3.25 9.49
N GLY A 176 23.46 2.00 9.32
CA GLY A 176 24.06 1.19 10.36
C GLY A 176 23.07 0.51 11.32
N GLN A 177 21.80 0.85 11.28
CA GLN A 177 20.77 0.19 12.07
C GLN A 177 20.39 -1.19 11.53
N THR A 178 19.90 -2.05 12.40
CA THR A 178 19.34 -3.36 12.04
C THR A 178 17.84 -3.31 12.02
N ILE A 179 17.26 -3.71 10.88
CA ILE A 179 15.80 -3.82 10.70
C ILE A 179 15.41 -5.26 10.40
N VAL A 180 14.31 -5.71 11.01
CA VAL A 180 13.60 -6.93 10.61
C VAL A 180 12.44 -6.51 9.71
N ILE A 181 12.33 -7.12 8.52
CA ILE A 181 11.21 -6.95 7.61
C ILE A 181 10.45 -8.26 7.55
N ARG A 182 9.27 -8.30 8.17
CA ARG A 182 8.38 -9.45 8.19
C ARG A 182 7.48 -9.43 6.96
N GLY A 183 7.33 -10.57 6.28
CA GLY A 183 6.61 -10.64 5.00
C GLY A 183 7.41 -10.07 3.82
N ALA A 184 8.73 -10.20 3.86
CA ALA A 184 9.67 -9.59 2.92
C ALA A 184 9.52 -10.05 1.46
N THR A 185 8.82 -11.14 1.20
CA THR A 185 8.58 -11.67 -0.16
C THR A 185 7.44 -10.99 -0.92
N SER A 186 6.59 -10.22 -0.22
CA SER A 186 5.55 -9.41 -0.88
C SER A 186 6.17 -8.28 -1.71
N SER A 187 5.43 -7.71 -2.66
CA SER A 187 5.90 -6.55 -3.44
C SER A 187 6.36 -5.41 -2.55
N PHE A 188 5.57 -5.08 -1.54
CA PHE A 188 5.89 -4.08 -0.53
C PHE A 188 7.16 -4.47 0.27
N GLY A 189 7.23 -5.73 0.73
CA GLY A 189 8.40 -6.22 1.48
C GLY A 189 9.69 -6.14 0.67
N GLN A 190 9.66 -6.52 -0.60
CA GLN A 190 10.81 -6.42 -1.50
C GLN A 190 11.28 -4.97 -1.71
N ALA A 191 10.34 -4.04 -1.91
CA ALA A 191 10.66 -2.61 -2.01
C ALA A 191 11.27 -2.08 -0.70
N ALA A 192 10.71 -2.47 0.45
CA ALA A 192 11.25 -2.09 1.75
C ALA A 192 12.66 -2.64 1.98
N VAL A 193 12.95 -3.89 1.60
CA VAL A 193 14.30 -4.47 1.65
C VAL A 193 15.28 -3.64 0.82
N LYS A 194 14.93 -3.35 -0.44
CA LYS A 194 15.77 -2.56 -1.35
C LYS A 194 16.06 -1.16 -0.81
N LEU A 195 15.04 -0.44 -0.35
CA LEU A 195 15.19 0.91 0.22
C LEU A 195 16.00 0.91 1.53
N ALA A 196 15.77 -0.06 2.42
CA ALA A 196 16.52 -0.17 3.68
C ALA A 196 18.02 -0.43 3.43
N ILE A 197 18.35 -1.30 2.48
CA ILE A 197 19.74 -1.58 2.08
C ILE A 197 20.40 -0.34 1.50
N ARG A 198 19.72 0.38 0.60
CA ARG A 198 20.23 1.66 0.05
C ARG A 198 20.47 2.71 1.14
N ARG A 199 19.66 2.70 2.20
CA ARG A 199 19.90 3.54 3.38
C ARG A 199 21.14 3.15 4.17
N GLY A 200 21.73 1.98 3.91
CA GLY A 200 22.85 1.42 4.66
C GLY A 200 22.42 0.70 5.94
N ALA A 201 21.18 0.24 6.03
CA ALA A 201 20.71 -0.60 7.13
C ALA A 201 21.07 -2.08 6.91
N ARG A 202 21.23 -2.82 8.01
CA ARG A 202 21.35 -4.28 8.01
C ARG A 202 19.97 -4.90 8.05
N VAL A 203 19.58 -5.59 6.98
CA VAL A 203 18.23 -6.18 6.85
C VAL A 203 18.22 -7.65 7.23
N ILE A 204 17.32 -8.03 8.13
CA ILE A 204 16.89 -9.41 8.38
C ILE A 204 15.51 -9.57 7.75
N ALA A 205 15.42 -10.42 6.73
CA ALA A 205 14.18 -10.59 5.94
C ALA A 205 13.52 -11.92 6.26
N THR A 206 12.19 -11.96 6.37
CA THR A 206 11.47 -13.20 6.67
C THR A 206 10.66 -13.74 5.51
N SER A 207 10.53 -15.05 5.45
CA SER A 207 9.64 -15.77 4.53
C SER A 207 9.12 -17.04 5.17
N ARG A 208 7.86 -17.40 4.88
CA ARG A 208 7.28 -18.70 5.29
C ARG A 208 7.89 -19.88 4.54
N ASN A 209 8.43 -19.63 3.33
CA ASN A 209 9.06 -20.67 2.50
C ASN A 209 10.55 -20.39 2.35
N ARG A 210 11.38 -21.41 2.67
CA ARG A 210 12.85 -21.36 2.52
C ARG A 210 13.32 -21.21 1.09
N ASP A 211 12.52 -21.63 0.11
CA ASP A 211 12.85 -21.49 -1.32
C ASP A 211 13.02 -20.02 -1.72
N ASN A 212 12.38 -19.10 -0.99
CA ASN A 212 12.52 -17.66 -1.21
C ASN A 212 13.79 -17.04 -0.60
N PHE A 213 14.58 -17.78 0.19
CA PHE A 213 15.75 -17.22 0.86
C PHE A 213 16.83 -16.77 -0.12
N ALA A 214 17.04 -17.53 -1.19
CA ALA A 214 17.98 -17.14 -2.24
C ALA A 214 17.60 -15.81 -2.89
N MET A 215 16.33 -15.58 -3.18
CA MET A 215 15.82 -14.33 -3.72
C MET A 215 16.02 -13.17 -2.72
N LEU A 216 15.65 -13.34 -1.45
CA LEU A 216 15.85 -12.31 -0.43
C LEU A 216 17.33 -11.96 -0.21
N THR A 217 18.22 -12.96 -0.25
CA THR A 217 19.67 -12.74 -0.20
C THR A 217 20.16 -11.99 -1.44
N ALA A 218 19.67 -12.33 -2.63
CA ALA A 218 20.00 -11.63 -3.86
C ALA A 218 19.51 -10.17 -3.86
N LEU A 219 18.40 -9.85 -3.16
CA LEU A 219 17.98 -8.47 -2.90
C LEU A 219 18.93 -7.72 -1.94
N GLY A 220 19.87 -8.42 -1.27
CA GLY A 220 20.85 -7.85 -0.37
C GLY A 220 20.54 -8.01 1.12
N ALA A 221 19.53 -8.81 1.49
CA ALA A 221 19.27 -9.11 2.90
C ALA A 221 20.52 -9.76 3.55
N ALA A 222 20.97 -9.19 4.65
CA ALA A 222 22.14 -9.69 5.38
C ALA A 222 21.88 -11.06 6.04
N ARG A 223 20.60 -11.35 6.32
CA ARG A 223 20.14 -12.63 6.86
C ARG A 223 18.68 -12.88 6.49
N THR A 224 18.33 -14.14 6.33
CA THR A 224 16.95 -14.61 6.09
C THR A 224 16.50 -15.53 7.21
N GLU A 225 15.25 -15.40 7.63
CA GLU A 225 14.64 -16.20 8.69
C GLU A 225 13.29 -16.79 8.27
N ILE A 226 12.95 -17.93 8.84
CA ILE A 226 11.58 -18.47 8.68
C ILE A 226 10.61 -17.61 9.46
N GLU A 227 9.61 -17.10 8.76
CA GLU A 227 8.49 -16.38 9.38
C GLU A 227 7.69 -17.29 10.31
N ALA A 228 7.57 -16.87 11.56
CA ALA A 228 6.76 -17.55 12.55
C ALA A 228 6.41 -16.62 13.73
N PRO A 229 5.35 -16.90 14.50
CA PRO A 229 4.88 -16.06 15.61
C PRO A 229 5.89 -15.92 16.77
N ASP A 230 6.90 -16.79 16.84
CA ASP A 230 7.92 -16.85 17.90
C ASP A 230 9.32 -16.39 17.41
N LEU A 231 9.39 -15.54 16.41
CA LEU A 231 10.64 -15.12 15.79
C LEU A 231 11.57 -14.46 16.82
N ALA A 232 11.05 -13.66 17.74
CA ALA A 232 11.83 -12.99 18.79
C ALA A 232 12.62 -13.98 19.68
N ALA A 233 12.09 -15.16 19.92
CA ALA A 233 12.77 -16.19 20.69
C ALA A 233 13.88 -16.91 19.92
N ARG A 234 13.89 -16.80 18.58
CA ARG A 234 14.79 -17.54 17.70
C ARG A 234 15.93 -16.72 17.12
N ILE A 235 15.79 -15.41 17.05
CA ILE A 235 16.86 -14.54 16.54
C ILE A 235 17.84 -14.16 17.65
N ALA A 236 19.13 -14.24 17.35
CA ALA A 236 20.20 -13.96 18.32
C ALA A 236 20.22 -12.49 18.78
N GLU A 237 19.75 -11.58 17.93
CA GLU A 237 19.73 -10.14 18.17
C GLU A 237 18.45 -9.66 18.89
N THR A 238 17.66 -10.55 19.44
CA THR A 238 16.49 -10.17 20.26
C THR A 238 16.87 -9.09 21.29
N LYS A 239 16.02 -8.07 21.43
CA LYS A 239 16.24 -6.85 22.24
C LYS A 239 17.40 -5.96 21.80
N GLN A 240 17.93 -6.19 20.60
CA GLN A 240 18.97 -5.36 19.97
C GLN A 240 18.53 -4.80 18.62
N ILE A 241 17.37 -5.19 18.11
CA ILE A 241 16.82 -4.72 16.83
C ILE A 241 16.39 -3.25 16.96
N ASP A 242 16.83 -2.42 16.01
CA ASP A 242 16.48 -0.99 15.97
C ASP A 242 15.06 -0.76 15.44
N ALA A 243 14.68 -1.50 14.41
CA ALA A 243 13.40 -1.32 13.74
C ALA A 243 12.79 -2.65 13.30
N VAL A 244 11.45 -2.71 13.28
CA VAL A 244 10.70 -3.82 12.68
C VAL A 244 9.61 -3.23 11.78
N LEU A 245 9.61 -3.64 10.51
CA LEU A 245 8.50 -3.43 9.59
C LEU A 245 7.70 -4.74 9.53
N ASP A 246 6.48 -4.71 10.05
CA ASP A 246 5.63 -5.89 10.12
C ASP A 246 4.50 -5.81 9.09
N LEU A 247 4.60 -6.68 8.05
CA LEU A 247 3.60 -6.82 6.99
C LEU A 247 2.72 -8.06 7.20
N VAL A 248 3.03 -8.87 8.21
CA VAL A 248 2.22 -10.05 8.57
C VAL A 248 1.01 -9.64 9.37
N GLY A 249 1.19 -8.75 10.34
CA GLY A 249 0.08 -8.06 10.95
C GLY A 249 -0.21 -8.47 12.39
N ASN A 250 -1.50 -8.49 12.73
CA ASN A 250 -1.99 -8.68 14.10
C ASN A 250 -1.44 -9.92 14.78
N SER A 251 -1.20 -10.99 14.03
CA SER A 251 -0.69 -12.27 14.59
C SER A 251 0.78 -12.23 15.00
N THR A 252 1.54 -11.21 14.59
CA THR A 252 2.99 -11.16 14.77
C THR A 252 3.49 -9.89 15.44
N ILE A 253 2.66 -8.82 15.49
CA ILE A 253 3.13 -7.52 15.95
C ILE A 253 3.64 -7.52 17.40
N LEU A 254 3.07 -8.32 18.29
CA LEU A 254 3.54 -8.42 19.68
C LEU A 254 4.93 -9.07 19.75
N ASP A 255 5.16 -10.13 19.00
CA ASP A 255 6.48 -10.75 18.87
C ASP A 255 7.48 -9.79 18.20
N SER A 256 7.02 -8.97 17.25
CA SER A 256 7.82 -7.92 16.63
C SER A 256 8.30 -6.87 17.64
N LEU A 257 7.44 -6.49 18.60
CA LEU A 257 7.83 -5.57 19.69
C LEU A 257 8.86 -6.18 20.63
N ASP A 258 8.78 -7.49 20.89
CA ASP A 258 9.72 -8.20 21.76
C ASP A 258 11.15 -8.28 21.21
N MET A 259 11.34 -8.11 19.90
CA MET A 259 12.66 -8.06 19.27
C MET A 259 13.39 -6.73 19.50
N LEU A 260 12.65 -5.64 19.75
CA LEU A 260 13.17 -4.28 19.76
C LEU A 260 14.07 -4.00 20.97
N ARG A 261 15.14 -3.26 20.74
CA ARG A 261 15.85 -2.57 21.82
C ARG A 261 15.01 -1.44 22.41
N ARG A 262 15.36 -0.94 23.57
CA ARG A 262 14.75 0.30 24.11
C ARG A 262 14.98 1.47 23.14
N GLY A 263 13.95 2.24 22.88
CA GLY A 263 13.92 3.29 21.85
C GLY A 263 13.74 2.75 20.44
N GLY A 264 13.65 1.43 20.23
CA GLY A 264 13.39 0.82 18.95
C GLY A 264 11.94 1.06 18.49
N ARG A 265 11.70 0.90 17.19
CA ARG A 265 10.42 1.23 16.55
C ARG A 265 9.87 0.06 15.76
N ALA A 266 8.58 -0.22 15.93
CA ALA A 266 7.83 -1.12 15.06
C ALA A 266 6.81 -0.33 14.24
N CYS A 267 6.67 -0.67 12.97
CA CYS A 267 5.60 -0.18 12.10
C CYS A 267 4.79 -1.38 11.60
N LEU A 268 3.50 -1.41 12.00
CA LEU A 268 2.51 -2.32 11.44
C LEU A 268 1.95 -1.71 10.17
N ALA A 269 2.12 -2.36 9.02
CA ALA A 269 1.72 -1.80 7.73
C ALA A 269 1.16 -2.84 6.74
N GLY A 270 0.79 -4.03 7.22
CA GLY A 270 0.20 -5.07 6.39
C GLY A 270 -0.54 -6.13 7.17
N TRP A 271 -1.27 -6.98 6.47
CA TRP A 271 -2.12 -8.02 7.04
C TRP A 271 -2.01 -9.35 6.27
N LEU A 272 -0.81 -9.73 5.87
CA LEU A 272 -0.56 -11.01 5.20
C LEU A 272 -0.93 -12.23 6.06
N GLY A 273 -1.01 -12.05 7.37
CA GLY A 273 -1.44 -13.05 8.35
C GLY A 273 -2.94 -13.04 8.65
N GLY A 274 -3.72 -12.18 7.96
CA GLY A 274 -5.17 -12.05 8.16
C GLY A 274 -5.57 -10.89 9.06
N LEU A 275 -6.90 -10.69 9.18
CA LEU A 275 -7.51 -9.53 9.84
C LEU A 275 -8.03 -9.82 11.26
N ALA A 276 -7.78 -11.04 11.79
CA ALA A 276 -8.22 -11.38 13.14
C ALA A 276 -7.66 -10.36 14.15
N PRO A 277 -8.46 -9.83 15.09
CA PRO A 277 -8.01 -8.88 16.08
C PRO A 277 -6.98 -9.50 17.02
N ILE A 278 -6.15 -8.66 17.65
CA ILE A 278 -5.26 -9.08 18.73
C ILE A 278 -6.13 -9.27 19.99
N PRO A 279 -6.33 -10.50 20.49
CA PRO A 279 -7.17 -10.71 21.67
C PRO A 279 -6.49 -10.14 22.90
N ASP A 280 -7.27 -9.59 23.82
CA ASP A 280 -6.86 -9.13 25.16
C ASP A 280 -5.59 -8.27 25.16
N PHE A 281 -5.46 -7.38 24.18
CA PHE A 281 -4.29 -6.50 24.08
C PHE A 281 -4.28 -5.46 25.22
N ASN A 282 -3.46 -5.73 26.23
CA ASN A 282 -3.15 -4.79 27.30
C ASN A 282 -1.72 -4.27 27.12
N PRO A 283 -1.51 -3.00 26.72
CA PRO A 283 -0.17 -2.45 26.47
C PRO A 283 0.78 -2.59 27.67
N LEU A 284 0.30 -2.42 28.90
CA LEU A 284 1.11 -2.55 30.11
C LEU A 284 1.75 -3.95 30.26
N LEU A 285 1.03 -4.98 29.83
CA LEU A 285 1.44 -6.38 30.00
C LEU A 285 2.11 -6.97 28.74
N ARG A 286 1.83 -6.38 27.56
CA ARG A 286 2.20 -6.98 26.27
C ARG A 286 3.22 -6.18 25.47
N MET A 287 3.49 -4.92 25.87
CA MET A 287 4.51 -4.11 25.20
C MET A 287 5.75 -3.96 26.07
N PRO A 288 6.95 -4.22 25.49
CA PRO A 288 8.19 -3.89 26.19
C PRO A 288 8.27 -2.38 26.49
N SER A 289 8.68 -2.04 27.71
CA SER A 289 8.78 -0.63 28.10
C SER A 289 9.86 0.09 27.27
N GLY A 290 9.49 1.27 26.74
CA GLY A 290 10.39 2.13 25.99
C GLY A 290 10.55 1.78 24.52
N VAL A 291 9.60 1.03 23.92
CA VAL A 291 9.51 0.82 22.48
C VAL A 291 8.41 1.69 21.87
N HIS A 292 8.48 1.92 20.57
CA HIS A 292 7.49 2.67 19.81
C HIS A 292 6.72 1.72 18.90
N LEU A 293 5.39 1.80 18.92
CA LEU A 293 4.52 1.12 17.96
C LEU A 293 3.80 2.18 17.13
N THR A 294 3.95 2.07 15.80
CA THR A 294 3.19 2.87 14.84
C THR A 294 2.38 1.95 13.95
N PHE A 295 1.25 2.47 13.47
CA PHE A 295 0.45 1.88 12.41
C PHE A 295 0.50 2.79 11.18
N PHE A 296 0.67 2.22 10.00
CA PHE A 296 0.60 2.96 8.76
C PHE A 296 -0.33 2.28 7.75
N GLY A 297 -1.31 3.04 7.27
CA GLY A 297 -2.14 2.68 6.13
C GLY A 297 -2.01 3.76 5.05
N SER A 298 -1.68 3.36 3.83
CA SER A 298 -1.42 4.29 2.72
C SER A 298 -2.61 5.18 2.36
N PHE A 299 -3.82 4.86 2.82
CA PHE A 299 -5.01 5.70 2.65
C PHE A 299 -4.90 7.10 3.26
N VAL A 300 -3.89 7.37 4.10
CA VAL A 300 -3.63 8.72 4.65
C VAL A 300 -2.85 9.64 3.70
N PHE A 301 -2.29 9.11 2.60
CA PHE A 301 -1.60 9.95 1.62
C PHE A 301 -2.51 11.04 1.06
N GLY A 302 -1.97 12.24 0.92
CA GLY A 302 -2.66 13.43 0.48
C GLY A 302 -3.45 14.16 1.58
N THR A 303 -3.42 13.65 2.84
CA THR A 303 -4.02 14.33 3.99
C THR A 303 -2.99 15.24 4.70
N PRO A 304 -3.45 16.22 5.52
CA PRO A 304 -2.55 16.99 6.37
C PRO A 304 -1.69 16.07 7.23
N GLY A 305 -0.39 16.30 7.24
CA GLY A 305 0.56 15.44 7.95
C GLY A 305 1.15 14.28 7.12
N PHE A 306 0.52 13.88 6.01
CA PHE A 306 1.04 12.88 5.07
C PHE A 306 0.87 13.32 3.61
N PRO A 307 1.40 14.51 3.22
CA PRO A 307 1.33 14.94 1.83
C PRO A 307 2.14 13.98 0.96
N LEU A 308 1.63 13.66 -0.22
CA LEU A 308 2.33 12.78 -1.15
C LEU A 308 3.66 13.38 -1.62
N SER A 309 3.76 14.71 -1.63
CA SER A 309 4.98 15.44 -1.97
C SER A 309 6.17 15.17 -1.04
N ASP A 310 5.95 14.65 0.17
CA ASP A 310 7.06 14.25 1.06
C ASP A 310 7.77 12.99 0.55
N VAL A 311 7.11 12.19 -0.29
CA VAL A 311 7.69 10.98 -0.88
C VAL A 311 8.41 11.34 -2.18
N PRO A 312 9.71 11.06 -2.30
CA PRO A 312 10.50 11.43 -3.47
C PRO A 312 10.28 10.47 -4.64
N LEU A 313 9.02 10.38 -5.15
CA LEU A 313 8.65 9.42 -6.20
C LEU A 313 9.42 9.66 -7.50
N SER A 314 9.67 10.92 -7.86
CA SER A 314 10.46 11.25 -9.06
C SER A 314 11.91 10.81 -8.91
N ASP A 315 12.53 11.02 -7.73
CA ASP A 315 13.90 10.57 -7.45
C ASP A 315 14.00 9.03 -7.45
N ILE A 316 12.98 8.36 -6.93
CA ILE A 316 12.90 6.89 -6.96
C ILE A 316 12.82 6.40 -8.42
N ALA A 317 12.00 7.04 -9.25
CA ALA A 317 11.89 6.70 -10.67
C ALA A 317 13.21 6.96 -11.41
N GLU A 318 13.92 8.05 -11.12
CA GLU A 318 15.21 8.35 -11.70
C GLU A 318 16.29 7.33 -11.27
N GLN A 319 16.28 6.88 -10.01
CA GLN A 319 17.15 5.79 -9.54
C GLN A 319 16.86 4.47 -10.28
N VAL A 320 15.60 4.18 -10.59
CA VAL A 320 15.23 3.00 -11.38
C VAL A 320 15.75 3.13 -12.82
N LYS A 321 15.57 4.29 -13.44
CA LYS A 321 16.07 4.59 -14.79
C LYS A 321 17.58 4.43 -14.88
N ASN A 322 18.31 4.86 -13.87
CA ASN A 322 19.77 4.78 -13.81
C ASN A 322 20.29 3.38 -13.42
N GLY A 323 19.39 2.41 -13.16
CA GLY A 323 19.76 1.06 -12.73
C GLY A 323 20.30 0.98 -11.29
N GLU A 324 20.13 2.04 -10.51
CA GLU A 324 20.54 2.10 -9.11
C GLU A 324 19.54 1.41 -8.17
N LEU A 325 18.28 1.33 -8.60
CA LEU A 325 17.20 0.66 -7.90
C LEU A 325 16.44 -0.22 -8.89
N ASP A 326 16.31 -1.51 -8.59
CA ASP A 326 15.47 -2.40 -9.39
C ASP A 326 14.02 -2.37 -8.90
N ALA A 327 13.12 -1.81 -9.71
CA ALA A 327 11.68 -1.80 -9.48
C ALA A 327 10.93 -2.53 -10.60
N ALA A 328 11.59 -3.44 -11.33
CA ALA A 328 10.93 -4.19 -12.38
C ALA A 328 9.70 -4.95 -11.83
N PRO A 329 8.55 -4.88 -12.51
CA PRO A 329 7.40 -5.69 -12.14
C PRO A 329 7.69 -7.16 -12.36
N ALA A 330 7.20 -8.03 -11.46
CA ALA A 330 7.33 -9.47 -11.62
C ALA A 330 6.45 -10.00 -12.76
N ARG A 331 5.31 -9.34 -13.00
CA ARG A 331 4.39 -9.68 -14.09
C ARG A 331 3.75 -8.43 -14.67
N VAL A 332 3.60 -8.42 -16.00
CA VAL A 332 2.91 -7.38 -16.75
C VAL A 332 1.72 -8.01 -17.46
N PHE A 333 0.55 -7.41 -17.30
CA PHE A 333 -0.70 -7.82 -17.92
C PHE A 333 -1.18 -6.72 -18.87
N SER A 334 -2.00 -7.07 -19.82
CA SER A 334 -2.80 -6.10 -20.55
C SER A 334 -4.00 -5.65 -19.70
N PHE A 335 -4.59 -4.51 -20.06
CA PHE A 335 -5.85 -4.06 -19.44
C PHE A 335 -6.96 -5.12 -19.53
N ASP A 336 -6.97 -5.89 -20.62
CA ASP A 336 -8.00 -6.91 -20.86
C ASP A 336 -7.77 -8.20 -20.06
N ASP A 337 -6.60 -8.37 -19.40
CA ASP A 337 -6.22 -9.55 -18.62
C ASP A 337 -6.37 -9.36 -17.09
N ILE A 338 -7.10 -8.33 -16.63
CA ILE A 338 -7.22 -8.04 -15.19
C ILE A 338 -7.83 -9.19 -14.39
N ARG A 339 -8.76 -9.96 -14.96
CA ARG A 339 -9.30 -11.15 -14.28
C ARG A 339 -8.22 -12.19 -14.02
N GLU A 340 -7.33 -12.42 -14.99
CA GLU A 340 -6.20 -13.33 -14.82
C GLU A 340 -5.18 -12.79 -13.81
N ALA A 341 -4.92 -11.49 -13.80
CA ALA A 341 -4.06 -10.88 -12.79
C ALA A 341 -4.61 -11.08 -11.37
N HIS A 342 -5.92 -10.91 -11.16
CA HIS A 342 -6.56 -11.22 -9.88
C HIS A 342 -6.47 -12.71 -9.52
N ARG A 343 -6.64 -13.62 -10.50
CA ARG A 343 -6.46 -15.06 -10.28
C ARG A 343 -5.04 -15.39 -9.80
N VAL A 344 -4.03 -14.83 -10.47
CA VAL A 344 -2.61 -15.00 -10.11
C VAL A 344 -2.33 -14.50 -8.69
N MET A 345 -2.93 -13.35 -8.32
CA MET A 345 -2.81 -12.81 -6.96
C MET A 345 -3.43 -13.73 -5.92
N GLU A 346 -4.64 -14.22 -6.17
CA GLU A 346 -5.36 -15.13 -5.26
C GLU A 346 -4.65 -16.45 -5.05
N ALA A 347 -3.97 -16.93 -6.09
CA ALA A 347 -3.16 -18.15 -6.04
C ALA A 347 -1.79 -17.93 -5.36
N ALA A 348 -1.47 -16.70 -4.94
CA ALA A 348 -0.15 -16.32 -4.42
C ALA A 348 1.01 -16.58 -5.41
N GLU A 349 0.73 -16.54 -6.71
CA GLU A 349 1.67 -16.80 -7.82
C GLU A 349 2.34 -15.53 -8.36
N ALA A 350 2.09 -14.37 -7.75
CA ALA A 350 2.56 -13.07 -8.25
C ALA A 350 4.10 -12.97 -8.30
N GLY A 351 4.81 -13.45 -7.28
CA GLY A 351 6.27 -13.37 -7.18
C GLY A 351 6.85 -11.98 -6.90
N GLY A 352 6.00 -10.95 -6.90
CA GLY A 352 6.39 -9.54 -6.70
C GLY A 352 5.29 -8.60 -7.18
N LYS A 353 5.66 -7.37 -7.57
CA LYS A 353 4.70 -6.39 -8.08
C LYS A 353 4.13 -6.82 -9.42
N MET A 354 2.81 -6.76 -9.53
CA MET A 354 2.08 -6.93 -10.78
C MET A 354 1.57 -5.57 -11.27
N VAL A 355 1.57 -5.38 -12.58
CA VAL A 355 1.09 -4.17 -13.23
C VAL A 355 0.23 -4.51 -14.44
N ALA A 356 -0.67 -3.63 -14.80
CA ALA A 356 -1.39 -3.67 -16.06
C ALA A 356 -1.05 -2.44 -16.89
N VAL A 357 -0.94 -2.65 -18.21
CA VAL A 357 -0.69 -1.58 -19.20
C VAL A 357 -1.90 -1.39 -20.09
N LEU A 358 -2.16 -0.15 -20.46
CA LEU A 358 -3.14 0.23 -21.45
C LEU A 358 -2.42 0.52 -22.77
N ASP A 359 -2.94 -0.01 -23.87
CA ASP A 359 -2.44 0.21 -25.22
C ASP A 359 -2.80 1.62 -25.73
#